data_56707978b5a88f59c29625baef6100aa
#
_entry.id   56707978b5a88f59c29625baef6100aa
#
_cell.length_a   1.000
_cell.length_b   1.000
_cell.length_c   1.000
_cell.angle_alpha   90.00
_cell.angle_beta   90.00
_cell.angle_gamma   90.00
#
_symmetry.space_group_name_H-M   'P 1'
#
loop_
_entity.id
_entity.type
_entity.pdbx_description
1 polymer ?
#
loop_
_entity_poly.entity_id
_entity_poly.type
_entity_poly.pdbx_seq_one_letter_code
_entity_poly.pdbx_strand_id
1 'polypeptide(L)'
;MKERMDQVLDPLSKSLPLSSGDVSRTRTWLIHAGFRERRHLVMYVASRLFGAAAGFAIAVAITGFQSLMLLAGGLAFGFFLPRIILKRLIRKRQRKITVALPDALDLTVVCVEAGLPLDQALTRVGDDLKYAHPALSEEFYLANLEMRAGMPRAEALRNLAARTGVDDIRSLVSALVQTDRFGTSIVQALRVYSDSLRTERRQRAEEQASKTAVKMVIPLVIFVLPSLIFVTLGPALIELFRNLAPTVVR
;
A
#
# COMPACT_ATOMS: atom_id res chain seq x y z
N MET A 1 -17.93 24.96 -18.12
CA MET A 1 -16.56 24.97 -17.56
C MET A 1 -15.83 23.63 -17.82
N LYS A 2 -16.51 22.47 -17.86
CA LYS A 2 -15.92 21.15 -18.20
C LYS A 2 -15.38 21.07 -19.63
N GLU A 3 -16.12 21.52 -20.62
CA GLU A 3 -15.72 21.47 -22.05
C GLU A 3 -14.47 22.30 -22.40
N ARG A 4 -14.30 23.46 -21.76
CA ARG A 4 -13.09 24.31 -21.99
C ARG A 4 -11.81 23.65 -21.40
N MET A 5 -11.96 22.88 -20.31
CA MET A 5 -10.83 22.18 -19.71
C MET A 5 -10.40 20.97 -20.55
N ASP A 6 -11.34 20.26 -21.18
CA ASP A 6 -11.04 19.15 -22.07
C ASP A 6 -10.35 19.61 -23.36
N GLN A 7 -10.74 20.77 -23.92
CA GLN A 7 -10.09 21.37 -25.10
C GLN A 7 -8.64 21.84 -24.87
N VAL A 8 -8.30 22.27 -23.66
CA VAL A 8 -6.93 22.69 -23.31
C VAL A 8 -6.04 21.50 -22.94
N LEU A 9 -6.64 20.39 -22.50
CA LEU A 9 -5.92 19.22 -22.00
C LEU A 9 -5.57 18.21 -23.11
N ASP A 10 -6.32 18.18 -24.23
CA ASP A 10 -6.05 17.29 -25.37
C ASP A 10 -4.71 17.59 -26.09
N PRO A 11 -4.32 18.84 -26.36
CA PRO A 11 -3.03 19.12 -26.99
C PRO A 11 -1.84 18.88 -26.04
N LEU A 12 -2.02 19.08 -24.73
CA LEU A 12 -0.97 18.84 -23.72
C LEU A 12 -0.66 17.33 -23.55
N SER A 13 -1.66 16.47 -23.71
CA SER A 13 -1.48 15.01 -23.63
C SER A 13 -0.71 14.43 -24.83
N LYS A 14 -0.76 15.11 -25.98
CA LYS A 14 -0.05 14.72 -27.23
C LYS A 14 1.38 15.24 -27.31
N SER A 15 1.69 16.33 -26.61
CA SER A 15 3.01 16.98 -26.68
C SER A 15 4.00 16.57 -25.57
N LEU A 16 3.54 15.78 -24.59
CA LEU A 16 4.44 15.27 -23.54
C LEU A 16 5.20 14.05 -24.08
N PRO A 17 6.55 14.03 -23.99
CA PRO A 17 7.38 12.90 -24.40
C PRO A 17 7.32 11.76 -23.37
N LEU A 18 6.11 11.32 -23.00
CA LEU A 18 5.91 10.16 -22.16
C LEU A 18 5.85 8.94 -23.07
N SER A 19 6.77 8.01 -22.88
CA SER A 19 6.72 6.70 -23.54
C SER A 19 5.35 6.08 -23.30
N SER A 20 4.76 5.49 -24.34
CA SER A 20 3.44 4.82 -24.26
C SER A 20 3.37 3.81 -23.10
N GLY A 21 4.51 3.21 -22.73
CA GLY A 21 4.64 2.32 -21.57
C GLY A 21 4.52 3.03 -20.21
N ASP A 22 4.99 4.26 -20.08
CA ASP A 22 4.91 5.01 -18.82
C ASP A 22 3.49 5.53 -18.57
N VAL A 23 2.78 5.91 -19.62
CA VAL A 23 1.36 6.35 -19.53
C VAL A 23 0.49 5.19 -19.08
N SER A 24 0.68 3.99 -19.63
CA SER A 24 -0.09 2.80 -19.25
C SER A 24 0.17 2.39 -17.80
N ARG A 25 1.42 2.38 -17.36
CA ARG A 25 1.81 2.11 -15.96
C ARG A 25 1.23 3.14 -14.99
N THR A 26 1.30 4.42 -15.34
CA THR A 26 0.75 5.51 -14.52
C THR A 26 -0.77 5.39 -14.40
N ARG A 27 -1.46 5.03 -15.49
CA ARG A 27 -2.91 4.77 -15.49
C ARG A 27 -3.27 3.62 -14.55
N THR A 28 -2.53 2.51 -14.59
CA THR A 28 -2.73 1.37 -13.68
C THR A 28 -2.54 1.80 -12.22
N TRP A 29 -1.51 2.58 -11.91
CA TRP A 29 -1.29 3.10 -10.57
C TRP A 29 -2.41 4.01 -10.07
N LEU A 30 -2.94 4.87 -10.95
CA LEU A 30 -4.09 5.73 -10.61
C LEU A 30 -5.35 4.89 -10.35
N ILE A 31 -5.59 3.84 -11.13
CA ILE A 31 -6.69 2.89 -10.90
C ILE A 31 -6.53 2.20 -9.53
N HIS A 32 -5.33 1.73 -9.19
CA HIS A 32 -5.04 1.13 -7.87
C HIS A 32 -5.24 2.13 -6.72
N ALA A 33 -5.01 3.43 -6.95
CA ALA A 33 -5.29 4.49 -5.97
C ALA A 33 -6.79 4.83 -5.87
N GLY A 34 -7.62 4.36 -6.82
CA GLY A 34 -9.06 4.66 -6.91
C GLY A 34 -9.41 5.83 -7.84
N PHE A 35 -8.44 6.38 -8.51
CA PHE A 35 -8.64 7.50 -9.45
C PHE A 35 -8.86 6.94 -10.86
N ARG A 36 -10.13 6.79 -11.27
CA ARG A 36 -10.51 6.14 -12.54
C ARG A 36 -10.74 7.12 -13.70
N GLU A 37 -10.98 8.40 -13.40
CA GLU A 37 -11.28 9.41 -14.41
C GLU A 37 -10.01 9.83 -15.17
N ARG A 38 -10.17 10.09 -16.46
CA ARG A 38 -9.09 10.53 -17.36
C ARG A 38 -8.43 11.84 -16.88
N ARG A 39 -9.21 12.73 -16.25
CA ARG A 39 -8.72 13.99 -15.67
C ARG A 39 -7.64 13.78 -14.59
N HIS A 40 -7.71 12.71 -13.80
CA HIS A 40 -6.74 12.45 -12.75
C HIS A 40 -5.34 12.14 -13.30
N LEU A 41 -5.27 11.53 -14.50
CA LEU A 41 -3.99 11.31 -15.17
C LEU A 41 -3.35 12.64 -15.56
N VAL A 42 -4.13 13.56 -16.13
CA VAL A 42 -3.64 14.90 -16.50
C VAL A 42 -3.23 15.68 -15.26
N MET A 43 -4.04 15.66 -14.20
CA MET A 43 -3.70 16.31 -12.92
C MET A 43 -2.41 15.74 -12.32
N TYR A 44 -2.19 14.42 -12.42
CA TYR A 44 -0.97 13.80 -11.94
C TYR A 44 0.27 14.23 -12.75
N VAL A 45 0.17 14.28 -14.08
CA VAL A 45 1.26 14.76 -14.93
C VAL A 45 1.54 16.25 -14.66
N ALA A 46 0.49 17.06 -14.58
CA ALA A 46 0.63 18.47 -14.22
C ALA A 46 1.28 18.68 -12.85
N SER A 47 0.90 17.87 -11.84
CA SER A 47 1.52 17.93 -10.51
C SER A 47 3.01 17.58 -10.52
N ARG A 48 3.46 16.67 -11.41
CA ARG A 48 4.88 16.36 -11.57
C ARG A 48 5.67 17.52 -12.14
N LEU A 49 5.13 18.19 -13.17
CA LEU A 49 5.76 19.37 -13.78
C LEU A 49 5.81 20.53 -12.81
N PHE A 50 4.67 20.80 -12.15
CA PHE A 50 4.60 21.85 -11.13
C PHE A 50 5.51 21.58 -9.94
N GLY A 51 5.56 20.33 -9.46
CA GLY A 51 6.48 19.91 -8.40
C GLY A 51 7.94 20.10 -8.77
N ALA A 52 8.33 19.74 -10.00
CA ALA A 52 9.69 19.96 -10.51
C ALA A 52 10.04 21.46 -10.60
N ALA A 53 9.13 22.27 -11.13
CA ALA A 53 9.32 23.72 -11.21
C ALA A 53 9.41 24.38 -9.82
N ALA A 54 8.55 24.00 -8.90
CA ALA A 54 8.57 24.48 -7.52
C ALA A 54 9.85 24.06 -6.79
N GLY A 55 10.29 22.79 -6.94
CA GLY A 55 11.52 22.29 -6.35
C GLY A 55 12.77 23.01 -6.89
N PHE A 56 12.78 23.30 -8.20
CA PHE A 56 13.83 24.11 -8.82
C PHE A 56 13.81 25.56 -8.29
N ALA A 57 12.65 26.20 -8.22
CA ALA A 57 12.52 27.57 -7.72
C ALA A 57 12.96 27.71 -6.25
N ILE A 58 12.61 26.74 -5.40
CA ILE A 58 13.06 26.69 -4.00
C ILE A 58 14.59 26.53 -3.92
N ALA A 59 15.17 25.65 -4.73
CA ALA A 59 16.62 25.46 -4.77
C ALA A 59 17.35 26.76 -5.20
N VAL A 60 16.85 27.46 -6.22
CA VAL A 60 17.38 28.77 -6.65
C VAL A 60 17.26 29.81 -5.54
N ALA A 61 16.11 29.86 -4.83
CA ALA A 61 15.91 30.82 -3.76
C ALA A 61 16.85 30.62 -2.56
N ILE A 62 17.27 29.37 -2.29
CA ILE A 62 18.15 29.04 -1.15
C ILE A 62 19.63 29.24 -1.53
N THR A 63 20.05 28.83 -2.74
CA THR A 63 21.47 28.74 -3.11
C THR A 63 21.89 29.73 -4.19
N GLY A 64 20.95 30.50 -4.75
CA GLY A 64 21.19 31.24 -5.99
C GLY A 64 21.58 30.24 -7.09
N PHE A 65 22.39 30.66 -8.03
CA PHE A 65 22.90 29.78 -9.10
C PHE A 65 24.30 29.18 -8.78
N GLN A 66 24.75 29.27 -7.54
CA GLN A 66 26.12 28.92 -7.17
C GLN A 66 26.37 27.40 -7.10
N SER A 67 25.36 26.59 -6.88
CA SER A 67 25.52 25.12 -6.70
C SER A 67 24.63 24.33 -7.66
N LEU A 68 25.21 23.87 -8.77
CA LEU A 68 24.53 23.03 -9.76
C LEU A 68 23.98 21.73 -9.14
N MET A 69 24.68 21.18 -8.15
CA MET A 69 24.27 19.94 -7.48
C MET A 69 22.98 20.11 -6.66
N LEU A 70 22.79 21.25 -5.98
CA LEU A 70 21.58 21.54 -5.22
C LEU A 70 20.41 21.90 -6.13
N LEU A 71 20.66 22.56 -7.26
CA LEU A 71 19.63 22.82 -8.26
C LEU A 71 19.10 21.53 -8.89
N ALA A 72 20.00 20.62 -9.28
CA ALA A 72 19.63 19.29 -9.77
C ALA A 72 18.88 18.46 -8.72
N GLY A 73 19.31 18.53 -7.46
CA GLY A 73 18.64 17.89 -6.33
C GLY A 73 17.23 18.39 -6.07
N GLY A 74 17.03 19.71 -6.11
CA GLY A 74 15.71 20.35 -5.95
C GLY A 74 14.74 19.96 -7.06
N LEU A 75 15.19 19.95 -8.31
CA LEU A 75 14.41 19.52 -9.46
C LEU A 75 14.03 18.04 -9.37
N ALA A 76 14.99 17.18 -9.05
CA ALA A 76 14.75 15.75 -8.86
C ALA A 76 13.76 15.48 -7.72
N PHE A 77 13.95 16.11 -6.56
CA PHE A 77 13.08 15.96 -5.41
C PHE A 77 11.63 16.36 -5.74
N GLY A 78 11.43 17.53 -6.35
CA GLY A 78 10.11 18.00 -6.78
C GLY A 78 9.44 17.07 -7.79
N PHE A 79 10.21 16.48 -8.71
CA PHE A 79 9.70 15.54 -9.71
C PHE A 79 9.32 14.17 -9.12
N PHE A 80 10.06 13.66 -8.11
CA PHE A 80 9.77 12.37 -7.48
C PHE A 80 8.70 12.44 -6.40
N LEU A 81 8.46 13.60 -5.79
CA LEU A 81 7.51 13.78 -4.68
C LEU A 81 6.07 13.32 -5.01
N PRO A 82 5.44 13.69 -6.15
CA PRO A 82 4.10 13.21 -6.51
C PRO A 82 4.03 11.69 -6.67
N ARG A 83 5.11 11.06 -7.16
CA ARG A 83 5.21 9.60 -7.29
C ARG A 83 5.20 8.91 -5.93
N ILE A 84 5.89 9.48 -4.94
CA ILE A 84 5.93 8.94 -3.57
C ILE A 84 4.53 9.05 -2.93
N ILE A 85 3.87 10.19 -3.09
CA ILE A 85 2.52 10.43 -2.60
C ILE A 85 1.54 9.41 -3.23
N LEU A 86 1.58 9.24 -4.54
CA LEU A 86 0.71 8.28 -5.24
C LEU A 86 0.94 6.85 -4.73
N LYS A 87 2.19 6.41 -4.58
CA LYS A 87 2.51 5.09 -4.01
C LYS A 87 1.98 4.91 -2.57
N ARG A 88 2.02 5.96 -1.75
CA ARG A 88 1.43 5.92 -0.40
C ARG A 88 -0.09 5.79 -0.44
N LEU A 89 -0.77 6.49 -1.35
CA LEU A 89 -2.22 6.40 -1.55
C LEU A 89 -2.63 4.99 -2.01
N ILE A 90 -1.90 4.42 -2.99
CA ILE A 90 -2.11 3.04 -3.44
C ILE A 90 -2.00 2.07 -2.26
N ARG A 91 -0.89 2.10 -1.52
CA ARG A 91 -0.67 1.22 -0.37
C ARG A 91 -1.76 1.37 0.70
N LYS A 92 -2.20 2.62 0.96
CA LYS A 92 -3.27 2.89 1.92
C LYS A 92 -4.60 2.28 1.47
N ARG A 93 -4.96 2.39 0.17
CA ARG A 93 -6.17 1.78 -0.39
C ARG A 93 -6.08 0.25 -0.40
N GLN A 94 -4.98 -0.31 -0.89
CA GLN A 94 -4.75 -1.75 -0.91
C GLN A 94 -4.84 -2.34 0.49
N ARG A 95 -4.20 -1.71 1.49
CA ARG A 95 -4.29 -2.15 2.88
C ARG A 95 -5.73 -2.14 3.40
N LYS A 96 -6.54 -1.12 3.07
CA LYS A 96 -7.96 -1.09 3.44
C LYS A 96 -8.72 -2.27 2.83
N ILE A 97 -8.46 -2.61 1.57
CA ILE A 97 -9.08 -3.73 0.87
C ILE A 97 -8.64 -5.06 1.48
N THR A 98 -7.34 -5.27 1.70
CA THR A 98 -6.80 -6.48 2.35
C THR A 98 -7.40 -6.68 3.75
N VAL A 99 -7.56 -5.61 4.53
CA VAL A 99 -8.18 -5.69 5.86
C VAL A 99 -9.67 -6.02 5.79
N ALA A 100 -10.38 -5.58 4.77
CA ALA A 100 -11.80 -5.84 4.58
C ALA A 100 -12.11 -7.24 4.02
N LEU A 101 -11.14 -7.86 3.36
CA LEU A 101 -11.37 -9.06 2.56
C LEU A 101 -11.91 -10.27 3.35
N PRO A 102 -11.39 -10.64 4.55
CA PRO A 102 -11.96 -11.76 5.30
C PRO A 102 -13.40 -11.52 5.72
N ASP A 103 -13.74 -10.32 6.18
CA ASP A 103 -15.11 -9.98 6.58
C ASP A 103 -16.06 -10.11 5.37
N ALA A 104 -15.61 -9.66 4.19
CA ALA A 104 -16.36 -9.83 2.95
C ALA A 104 -16.55 -11.29 2.56
N LEU A 105 -15.52 -12.12 2.75
CA LEU A 105 -15.59 -13.56 2.44
C LEU A 105 -16.53 -14.29 3.38
N ASP A 106 -16.48 -14.00 4.67
CA ASP A 106 -17.39 -14.60 5.64
C ASP A 106 -18.86 -14.30 5.30
N LEU A 107 -19.18 -13.04 4.99
CA LEU A 107 -20.52 -12.67 4.53
C LEU A 107 -20.87 -13.35 3.21
N THR A 108 -19.91 -13.49 2.28
CA THR A 108 -20.14 -14.18 1.01
C THR A 108 -20.44 -15.66 1.24
N VAL A 109 -19.70 -16.34 2.14
CA VAL A 109 -19.94 -17.74 2.53
C VAL A 109 -21.35 -17.89 3.05
N VAL A 110 -21.77 -17.06 4.00
CA VAL A 110 -23.14 -17.11 4.58
C VAL A 110 -24.22 -16.92 3.50
N CYS A 111 -24.02 -15.97 2.57
CA CYS A 111 -24.96 -15.74 1.48
C CYS A 111 -25.07 -16.94 0.53
N VAL A 112 -23.93 -17.56 0.17
CA VAL A 112 -23.92 -18.71 -0.74
C VAL A 112 -24.44 -19.97 -0.04
N GLU A 113 -24.17 -20.17 1.25
CA GLU A 113 -24.77 -21.25 2.07
C GLU A 113 -26.30 -21.09 2.20
N ALA A 114 -26.80 -19.87 2.23
CA ALA A 114 -28.23 -19.59 2.18
C ALA A 114 -28.86 -19.80 0.78
N GLY A 115 -28.06 -20.24 -0.21
CA GLY A 115 -28.53 -20.58 -1.55
C GLY A 115 -28.46 -19.43 -2.57
N LEU A 116 -27.87 -18.29 -2.23
CA LEU A 116 -27.69 -17.21 -3.18
C LEU A 116 -26.59 -17.58 -4.21
N PRO A 117 -26.82 -17.34 -5.51
CA PRO A 117 -25.76 -17.41 -6.51
C PRO A 117 -24.63 -16.43 -6.16
N LEU A 118 -23.38 -16.79 -6.49
CA LEU A 118 -22.19 -15.98 -6.14
C LEU A 118 -22.33 -14.51 -6.56
N ASP A 119 -22.91 -14.23 -7.72
CA ASP A 119 -23.07 -12.87 -8.25
C ASP A 119 -24.03 -12.04 -7.39
N GLN A 120 -25.11 -12.66 -6.92
CA GLN A 120 -26.04 -12.04 -5.98
C GLN A 120 -25.44 -11.89 -4.57
N ALA A 121 -24.67 -12.88 -4.13
CA ALA A 121 -23.93 -12.82 -2.88
C ALA A 121 -22.92 -11.65 -2.88
N LEU A 122 -22.13 -11.48 -3.94
CA LEU A 122 -21.20 -10.35 -4.07
C LEU A 122 -21.91 -9.00 -4.09
N THR A 123 -23.11 -8.92 -4.71
CA THR A 123 -23.92 -7.70 -4.67
C THR A 123 -24.35 -7.38 -3.26
N ARG A 124 -24.95 -8.36 -2.57
CA ARG A 124 -25.45 -8.22 -1.21
C ARG A 124 -24.35 -7.82 -0.24
N VAL A 125 -23.22 -8.51 -0.30
CA VAL A 125 -22.04 -8.21 0.53
C VAL A 125 -21.47 -6.82 0.20
N GLY A 126 -21.45 -6.43 -1.08
CA GLY A 126 -21.06 -5.08 -1.49
C GLY A 126 -21.91 -4.00 -0.82
N ASP A 127 -23.23 -4.19 -0.79
CA ASP A 127 -24.17 -3.27 -0.15
C ASP A 127 -24.00 -3.23 1.38
N ASP A 128 -23.84 -4.38 2.02
CA ASP A 128 -23.67 -4.49 3.48
C ASP A 128 -22.33 -3.86 3.94
N LEU A 129 -21.28 -3.97 3.13
CA LEU A 129 -19.95 -3.39 3.42
C LEU A 129 -19.83 -1.91 3.07
N LYS A 130 -20.82 -1.29 2.47
CA LYS A 130 -20.74 0.08 1.95
C LYS A 130 -20.26 1.10 2.97
N TYR A 131 -20.69 1.00 4.21
CA TYR A 131 -20.33 1.93 5.28
C TYR A 131 -19.05 1.51 6.02
N ALA A 132 -18.85 0.22 6.24
CA ALA A 132 -17.69 -0.30 6.97
C ALA A 132 -16.42 -0.30 6.09
N HIS A 133 -16.55 -0.77 4.85
CA HIS A 133 -15.43 -0.99 3.92
C HIS A 133 -15.71 -0.46 2.52
N PRO A 134 -15.88 0.87 2.35
CA PRO A 134 -16.32 1.46 1.08
C PRO A 134 -15.38 1.16 -0.10
N ALA A 135 -14.07 0.99 0.15
CA ALA A 135 -13.11 0.71 -0.91
C ALA A 135 -13.31 -0.67 -1.55
N LEU A 136 -13.69 -1.69 -0.78
CA LEU A 136 -13.97 -3.04 -1.28
C LEU A 136 -15.39 -3.13 -1.85
N SER A 137 -16.37 -2.51 -1.17
CA SER A 137 -17.75 -2.40 -1.65
C SER A 137 -17.84 -1.84 -3.06
N GLU A 138 -17.13 -0.74 -3.32
CA GLU A 138 -17.07 -0.10 -4.65
C GLU A 138 -16.52 -1.06 -5.73
N GLU A 139 -15.53 -1.88 -5.41
CA GLU A 139 -14.97 -2.84 -6.36
C GLU A 139 -15.91 -4.02 -6.64
N PHE A 140 -16.62 -4.50 -5.61
CA PHE A 140 -17.67 -5.52 -5.78
C PHE A 140 -18.83 -5.00 -6.62
N TYR A 141 -19.27 -3.77 -6.36
CA TYR A 141 -20.30 -3.12 -7.16
C TYR A 141 -19.91 -3.05 -8.64
N LEU A 142 -18.67 -2.67 -8.95
CA LEU A 142 -18.18 -2.59 -10.34
C LEU A 142 -18.08 -3.96 -11.01
N ALA A 143 -17.58 -4.97 -10.30
CA ALA A 143 -17.52 -6.32 -10.83
C ALA A 143 -18.92 -6.83 -11.17
N ASN A 144 -19.90 -6.55 -10.32
CA ASN A 144 -21.30 -6.89 -10.57
C ASN A 144 -21.89 -6.11 -11.74
N LEU A 145 -21.57 -4.83 -11.88
CA LEU A 145 -22.00 -4.03 -13.03
C LEU A 145 -21.45 -4.59 -14.34
N GLU A 146 -20.19 -5.04 -14.37
CA GLU A 146 -19.57 -5.71 -15.50
C GLU A 146 -20.31 -7.02 -15.86
N MET A 147 -20.64 -7.86 -14.86
CA MET A 147 -21.41 -9.09 -15.06
C MET A 147 -22.82 -8.82 -15.59
N ARG A 148 -23.50 -7.81 -15.05
CA ARG A 148 -24.84 -7.37 -15.55
C ARG A 148 -24.78 -6.81 -16.95
N ALA A 149 -23.64 -6.23 -17.36
CA ALA A 149 -23.42 -5.77 -18.73
C ALA A 149 -23.12 -6.91 -19.73
N GLY A 150 -23.18 -8.17 -19.27
CA GLY A 150 -22.96 -9.35 -20.10
C GLY A 150 -21.53 -9.88 -20.13
N MET A 151 -20.63 -9.32 -19.30
CA MET A 151 -19.26 -9.83 -19.22
C MET A 151 -19.23 -11.21 -18.52
N PRO A 152 -18.45 -12.18 -19.02
CA PRO A 152 -18.27 -13.46 -18.34
C PRO A 152 -17.77 -13.28 -16.89
N ARG A 153 -18.34 -14.03 -15.95
CA ARG A 153 -17.97 -13.97 -14.52
C ARG A 153 -16.47 -14.03 -14.28
N ALA A 154 -15.80 -14.98 -14.93
CA ALA A 154 -14.36 -15.16 -14.80
C ALA A 154 -13.57 -13.90 -15.22
N GLU A 155 -14.05 -13.16 -16.22
CA GLU A 155 -13.43 -11.95 -16.71
C GLU A 155 -13.68 -10.77 -15.77
N ALA A 156 -14.91 -10.58 -15.31
CA ALA A 156 -15.27 -9.56 -14.34
C ALA A 156 -14.47 -9.72 -13.02
N LEU A 157 -14.30 -10.95 -12.55
CA LEU A 157 -13.47 -11.24 -11.36
C LEU A 157 -11.98 -10.96 -11.63
N ARG A 158 -11.45 -11.28 -12.81
CA ARG A 158 -10.06 -10.92 -13.18
C ARG A 158 -9.86 -9.41 -13.25
N ASN A 159 -10.86 -8.68 -13.76
CA ASN A 159 -10.85 -7.22 -13.78
C ASN A 159 -10.85 -6.65 -12.36
N LEU A 160 -11.63 -7.23 -11.45
CA LEU A 160 -11.60 -6.89 -10.03
C LEU A 160 -10.18 -7.03 -9.44
N ALA A 161 -9.51 -8.15 -9.68
CA ALA A 161 -8.14 -8.38 -9.24
C ALA A 161 -7.15 -7.40 -9.87
N ALA A 162 -7.28 -7.11 -11.16
CA ALA A 162 -6.43 -6.17 -11.88
C ALA A 162 -6.62 -4.72 -11.37
N ARG A 163 -7.86 -4.30 -11.07
CA ARG A 163 -8.17 -2.96 -10.58
C ARG A 163 -7.70 -2.71 -9.14
N THR A 164 -7.80 -3.72 -8.29
CA THR A 164 -7.37 -3.61 -6.89
C THR A 164 -5.86 -3.70 -6.74
N GLY A 165 -5.22 -4.54 -7.54
CA GLY A 165 -3.78 -4.84 -7.45
C GLY A 165 -3.38 -5.43 -6.10
N VAL A 166 -4.33 -6.11 -5.41
CA VAL A 166 -4.11 -6.82 -4.14
C VAL A 166 -3.88 -8.28 -4.43
N ASP A 167 -2.77 -8.83 -3.93
CA ASP A 167 -2.39 -10.23 -4.22
C ASP A 167 -3.38 -11.22 -3.62
N ASP A 168 -3.94 -10.94 -2.44
CA ASP A 168 -4.96 -11.77 -1.80
C ASP A 168 -6.21 -11.90 -2.70
N ILE A 169 -6.67 -10.79 -3.32
CA ILE A 169 -7.81 -10.82 -4.26
C ILE A 169 -7.44 -11.60 -5.54
N ARG A 170 -6.21 -11.47 -6.03
CA ARG A 170 -5.76 -12.21 -7.21
C ARG A 170 -5.78 -13.72 -6.95
N SER A 171 -5.30 -14.15 -5.80
CA SER A 171 -5.30 -15.56 -5.37
C SER A 171 -6.73 -16.09 -5.21
N LEU A 172 -7.59 -15.32 -4.54
CA LEU A 172 -9.03 -15.63 -4.40
C LEU A 172 -9.70 -15.80 -5.78
N VAL A 173 -9.53 -14.85 -6.67
CA VAL A 173 -10.13 -14.88 -8.02
C VAL A 173 -9.62 -16.10 -8.80
N SER A 174 -8.33 -16.42 -8.70
CA SER A 174 -7.76 -17.61 -9.36
C SER A 174 -8.41 -18.88 -8.83
N ALA A 175 -8.61 -19.01 -7.53
CA ALA A 175 -9.30 -20.14 -6.90
C ALA A 175 -10.77 -20.22 -7.34
N LEU A 176 -11.50 -19.10 -7.35
CA LEU A 176 -12.91 -19.06 -7.77
C LEU A 176 -13.07 -19.43 -9.26
N VAL A 177 -12.23 -18.89 -10.12
CA VAL A 177 -12.27 -19.23 -11.57
C VAL A 177 -11.95 -20.70 -11.80
N GLN A 178 -11.03 -21.27 -11.01
CA GLN A 178 -10.71 -22.69 -11.08
C GLN A 178 -11.87 -23.56 -10.58
N THR A 179 -12.48 -23.18 -9.47
CA THR A 179 -13.64 -23.88 -8.88
C THR A 179 -14.83 -23.88 -9.83
N ASP A 180 -15.11 -22.76 -10.48
CA ASP A 180 -16.19 -22.62 -11.48
C ASP A 180 -15.97 -23.56 -12.70
N ARG A 181 -14.72 -23.79 -13.09
CA ARG A 181 -14.37 -24.72 -14.21
C ARG A 181 -14.53 -26.19 -13.84
N PHE A 182 -14.20 -26.57 -12.61
CA PHE A 182 -14.16 -27.97 -12.18
C PHE A 182 -15.41 -28.42 -11.44
N GLY A 183 -16.41 -27.52 -11.24
CA GLY A 183 -17.68 -27.85 -10.57
C GLY A 183 -17.54 -28.20 -9.08
N THR A 184 -16.42 -27.84 -8.44
CA THR A 184 -16.23 -28.04 -7.00
C THR A 184 -17.02 -26.99 -6.22
N SER A 185 -17.31 -27.27 -4.94
CA SER A 185 -18.11 -26.36 -4.11
C SER A 185 -17.42 -25.01 -3.90
N ILE A 186 -17.99 -23.95 -4.46
CA ILE A 186 -17.55 -22.55 -4.28
C ILE A 186 -17.54 -22.19 -2.79
N VAL A 187 -18.52 -22.66 -2.02
CA VAL A 187 -18.63 -22.47 -0.56
C VAL A 187 -17.40 -22.98 0.14
N GLN A 188 -16.97 -24.19 -0.20
CA GLN A 188 -15.80 -24.81 0.43
C GLN A 188 -14.51 -24.04 0.09
N ALA A 189 -14.37 -23.61 -1.16
CA ALA A 189 -13.22 -22.81 -1.60
C ALA A 189 -13.17 -21.46 -0.85
N LEU A 190 -14.30 -20.76 -0.72
CA LEU A 190 -14.41 -19.49 0.01
C LEU A 190 -14.09 -19.66 1.49
N ARG A 191 -14.62 -20.72 2.13
CA ARG A 191 -14.38 -21.01 3.56
C ARG A 191 -12.90 -21.27 3.84
N VAL A 192 -12.29 -22.19 3.08
CA VAL A 192 -10.85 -22.50 3.21
C VAL A 192 -10.00 -21.24 3.02
N TYR A 193 -10.37 -20.40 2.06
CA TYR A 193 -9.64 -19.17 1.79
C TYR A 193 -9.81 -18.13 2.91
N SER A 194 -11.01 -17.97 3.47
CA SER A 194 -11.26 -17.09 4.62
C SER A 194 -10.44 -17.50 5.84
N ASP A 195 -10.43 -18.79 6.17
CA ASP A 195 -9.66 -19.35 7.28
C ASP A 195 -8.14 -19.17 7.08
N SER A 196 -7.67 -19.33 5.84
CA SER A 196 -6.27 -19.07 5.47
C SER A 196 -5.87 -17.62 5.72
N LEU A 197 -6.69 -16.65 5.29
CA LEU A 197 -6.42 -15.23 5.51
C LEU A 197 -6.43 -14.84 7.00
N ARG A 198 -7.31 -15.44 7.80
CA ARG A 198 -7.34 -15.21 9.25
C ARG A 198 -6.07 -15.75 9.91
N THR A 199 -5.66 -16.95 9.54
CA THR A 199 -4.44 -17.58 10.04
C THR A 199 -3.21 -16.76 9.67
N GLU A 200 -3.11 -16.31 8.42
CA GLU A 200 -2.00 -15.46 7.95
C GLU A 200 -1.94 -14.12 8.69
N ARG A 201 -3.09 -13.50 8.98
CA ARG A 201 -3.13 -12.28 9.81
C ARG A 201 -2.58 -12.51 11.20
N ARG A 202 -2.99 -13.61 11.84
CA ARG A 202 -2.51 -13.99 13.16
C ARG A 202 -1.00 -14.21 13.15
N GLN A 203 -0.49 -14.96 12.17
CA GLN A 203 0.95 -15.20 12.00
C GLN A 203 1.72 -13.89 11.78
N ARG A 204 1.23 -13.01 10.92
CA ARG A 204 1.86 -11.68 10.71
C ARG A 204 1.89 -10.84 12.00
N ALA A 205 0.86 -10.91 12.82
CA ALA A 205 0.84 -10.22 14.12
C ALA A 205 1.85 -10.82 15.11
N GLU A 206 1.93 -12.14 15.18
CA GLU A 206 2.90 -12.87 16.01
C GLU A 206 4.35 -12.60 15.56
N GLU A 207 4.61 -12.58 14.25
CA GLU A 207 5.93 -12.20 13.71
C GLU A 207 6.30 -10.74 14.06
N GLN A 208 5.35 -9.81 14.02
CA GLN A 208 5.62 -8.43 14.40
C GLN A 208 5.92 -8.29 15.89
N ALA A 209 5.21 -9.02 16.73
CA ALA A 209 5.46 -9.07 18.17
C ALA A 209 6.87 -9.64 18.46
N SER A 210 7.24 -10.75 17.82
CA SER A 210 8.56 -11.36 17.95
C SER A 210 9.69 -10.42 17.50
N LYS A 211 9.52 -9.78 16.33
CA LYS A 211 10.49 -8.77 15.83
C LYS A 211 10.64 -7.59 16.78
N THR A 212 9.59 -7.20 17.50
CA THR A 212 9.63 -6.13 18.49
C THR A 212 10.42 -6.54 19.71
N ALA A 213 10.24 -7.76 20.21
CA ALA A 213 11.01 -8.30 21.33
C ALA A 213 12.52 -8.27 21.04
N VAL A 214 12.94 -8.72 19.85
CA VAL A 214 14.36 -8.67 19.44
C VAL A 214 14.88 -7.22 19.36
N LYS A 215 14.07 -6.28 18.87
CA LYS A 215 14.48 -4.87 18.82
C LYS A 215 14.66 -4.23 20.20
N MET A 216 13.99 -4.73 21.24
CA MET A 216 14.15 -4.23 22.61
C MET A 216 15.50 -4.66 23.26
N VAL A 217 16.16 -5.70 22.72
CA VAL A 217 17.47 -6.13 23.19
C VAL A 217 18.54 -5.06 22.90
N ILE A 218 18.46 -4.34 21.80
CA ILE A 218 19.46 -3.33 21.40
C ILE A 218 19.57 -2.20 22.44
N PRO A 219 18.48 -1.52 22.84
CA PRO A 219 18.54 -0.52 23.92
C PRO A 219 19.02 -1.11 25.25
N LEU A 220 18.59 -2.33 25.57
CA LEU A 220 18.97 -2.99 26.82
C LEU A 220 20.49 -3.21 26.87
N VAL A 221 21.10 -3.71 25.79
CA VAL A 221 22.57 -3.90 25.73
C VAL A 221 23.29 -2.55 25.78
N ILE A 222 22.82 -1.52 25.10
CA ILE A 222 23.48 -0.22 25.05
C ILE A 222 23.42 0.53 26.39
N PHE A 223 22.34 0.41 27.14
CA PHE A 223 22.15 1.19 28.37
C PHE A 223 22.41 0.37 29.64
N VAL A 224 21.96 -0.88 29.68
CA VAL A 224 22.09 -1.70 30.91
C VAL A 224 23.49 -2.29 31.04
N LEU A 225 24.11 -2.75 29.95
CA LEU A 225 25.44 -3.35 30.03
C LEU A 225 26.50 -2.39 30.52
N PRO A 226 26.63 -1.12 30.03
CA PRO A 226 27.57 -0.18 30.61
C PRO A 226 27.30 0.15 32.05
N SER A 227 26.04 0.33 32.46
CA SER A 227 25.69 0.62 33.84
C SER A 227 26.09 -0.52 34.78
N LEU A 228 25.89 -1.75 34.38
CA LEU A 228 26.28 -2.94 35.13
C LEU A 228 27.80 -3.03 35.27
N ILE A 229 28.54 -2.70 34.21
CA ILE A 229 30.02 -2.65 34.25
C ILE A 229 30.49 -1.58 35.25
N PHE A 230 29.88 -0.38 35.21
CA PHE A 230 30.28 0.68 36.16
C PHE A 230 29.97 0.32 37.62
N VAL A 231 28.85 -0.34 37.89
CA VAL A 231 28.50 -0.77 39.22
C VAL A 231 29.40 -1.90 39.72
N THR A 232 29.78 -2.86 38.90
CA THR A 232 30.59 -4.00 39.29
C THR A 232 32.07 -3.73 39.32
N LEU A 233 32.60 -2.99 38.33
CA LEU A 233 34.04 -2.64 38.27
C LEU A 233 34.41 -1.37 39.00
N GLY A 234 33.44 -0.47 39.27
CA GLY A 234 33.65 0.80 39.92
C GLY A 234 34.36 0.66 41.29
N PRO A 235 33.88 -0.16 42.23
CA PRO A 235 34.54 -0.39 43.51
C PRO A 235 35.98 -0.90 43.37
N ALA A 236 36.18 -1.88 42.45
CA ALA A 236 37.51 -2.46 42.23
C ALA A 236 38.51 -1.45 41.67
N LEU A 237 38.07 -0.59 40.74
CA LEU A 237 38.89 0.48 40.20
C LEU A 237 39.25 1.54 41.27
N ILE A 238 38.31 1.91 42.16
CA ILE A 238 38.54 2.84 43.23
C ILE A 238 39.58 2.27 44.21
N GLU A 239 39.47 1.00 44.60
CA GLU A 239 40.47 0.36 45.45
C GLU A 239 41.85 0.26 44.80
N LEU A 240 41.92 -0.06 43.52
CA LEU A 240 43.15 -0.11 42.74
C LEU A 240 43.84 1.26 42.75
N PHE A 241 43.12 2.33 42.42
CA PHE A 241 43.65 3.69 42.44
C PHE A 241 44.06 4.14 43.83
N ARG A 242 43.34 3.79 44.88
CA ARG A 242 43.67 4.10 46.26
C ARG A 242 44.96 3.43 46.74
N ASN A 243 45.20 2.19 46.29
CA ASN A 243 46.39 1.43 46.63
C ASN A 243 47.65 1.82 45.83
N LEU A 244 47.47 2.34 44.60
CA LEU A 244 48.57 2.81 43.75
C LEU A 244 49.01 4.25 44.03
N ALA A 245 48.11 5.10 44.55
CA ALA A 245 48.39 6.51 44.84
C ALA A 245 49.51 6.74 45.90
N PRO A 246 49.66 5.90 46.94
CA PRO A 246 50.74 6.11 47.91
C PRO A 246 52.13 5.73 47.40
N THR A 247 52.29 5.04 46.26
CA THR A 247 53.58 4.62 45.72
C THR A 247 54.20 5.62 44.73
N VAL A 248 53.47 6.66 44.34
CA VAL A 248 53.97 7.67 43.37
C VAL A 248 54.49 8.97 44.06
N VAL A 249 54.31 9.10 45.38
CA VAL A 249 54.70 10.27 46.17
C VAL A 249 55.85 9.91 47.17
N ARG A 250 56.80 9.09 46.71
CA ARG A 250 58.09 8.93 47.37
C ARG A 250 59.26 9.17 46.41
#